data_0d01c5cdd3d6b6c2112b056d0ca2d9c5
#
_entry.id   0d01c5cdd3d6b6c2112b056d0ca2d9c5
#
_cell.length_a   1.000
_cell.length_b   1.000
_cell.length_c   1.000
_cell.angle_alpha   90.00
_cell.angle_beta   90.00
_cell.angle_gamma   90.00
#
_symmetry.space_group_name_H-M   'P 1'
#
loop_
_entity.id
_entity.type
_entity.pdbx_description
1 polymer ?
#
loop_
_entity_poly.entity_id
_entity_poly.type
_entity_poly.pdbx_seq_one_letter_code
_entity_poly.pdbx_strand_id
1 'polypeptide(L)'
;MKFTKMHGIGNDYVYVNCFKETVKDPSAVAKFVSDRHFGIGSDGLILLCKSNIADLKMRMFNKDGTEAQMCGNGIRCVAKLAYELGLIERETATIETLSGIKSLKLNITKGKVNNVEVDMGEPILIPEKIPIIKNESVRIEDKKIKAKFKINKKEFEFTCVSIGNPHAVTFVKDLSKIEINKYGPIFENLNIFPEKTNVEFVEIVDKDNIKMRVWERGTGETLACGTGACSSVVAGYLNNFTNRKVNVELLGGNLGVEWRSNNHIYMNLSLIHISEPTRHLRI
;
A
#
# COMPACT_ATOMS: atom_id res chain seq x y z
N MET A 1 -25.28 1.37 -13.22
CA MET A 1 -24.23 1.90 -12.34
C MET A 1 -23.15 2.54 -13.21
N LYS A 2 -22.82 3.81 -12.97
CA LYS A 2 -21.69 4.50 -13.61
C LYS A 2 -20.45 4.27 -12.76
N PHE A 3 -19.30 4.06 -13.40
CA PHE A 3 -18.05 3.83 -12.71
C PHE A 3 -16.87 4.44 -13.50
N THR A 4 -15.75 4.62 -12.82
CA THR A 4 -14.46 4.94 -13.42
C THR A 4 -13.49 3.80 -13.09
N LYS A 5 -12.67 3.36 -14.04
CA LYS A 5 -11.60 2.40 -13.78
C LYS A 5 -10.26 3.13 -13.72
N MET A 6 -9.54 2.96 -12.65
CA MET A 6 -8.24 3.59 -12.44
C MET A 6 -7.27 2.59 -11.81
N HIS A 7 -5.97 2.83 -11.98
CA HIS A 7 -4.94 2.07 -11.28
C HIS A 7 -3.86 2.98 -10.69
N GLY A 8 -3.28 2.54 -9.58
CA GLY A 8 -2.06 3.13 -9.01
C GLY A 8 -0.95 2.07 -9.04
N ILE A 9 0.03 2.24 -9.92
CA ILE A 9 1.18 1.30 -10.06
C ILE A 9 0.70 -0.14 -10.32
N GLY A 10 -0.20 -0.34 -11.28
CA GLY A 10 -0.72 -1.66 -11.66
C GLY A 10 -1.83 -2.23 -10.77
N ASN A 11 -2.05 -1.68 -9.57
CA ASN A 11 -3.14 -2.08 -8.68
C ASN A 11 -4.43 -1.36 -9.11
N ASP A 12 -5.34 -2.07 -9.77
CA ASP A 12 -6.49 -1.51 -10.48
C ASP A 12 -7.82 -1.76 -9.76
N TYR A 13 -8.63 -0.71 -9.67
CA TYR A 13 -9.95 -0.76 -9.03
C TYR A 13 -11.04 -0.16 -9.91
N VAL A 14 -12.26 -0.62 -9.67
CA VAL A 14 -13.49 0.03 -10.14
C VAL A 14 -13.93 1.04 -9.09
N TYR A 15 -14.09 2.31 -9.47
CA TYR A 15 -14.49 3.42 -8.59
C TYR A 15 -15.92 3.83 -8.86
N VAL A 16 -16.75 3.94 -7.83
CA VAL A 16 -18.15 4.37 -7.93
C VAL A 16 -18.39 5.59 -7.06
N ASN A 17 -18.94 6.63 -7.69
CA ASN A 17 -19.33 7.86 -7.01
C ASN A 17 -20.69 7.70 -6.33
N CYS A 18 -20.72 7.37 -5.04
CA CYS A 18 -21.92 7.18 -4.24
C CYS A 18 -22.63 8.49 -3.82
N PHE A 19 -22.14 9.65 -4.25
CA PHE A 19 -22.93 10.90 -4.21
C PHE A 19 -24.03 10.91 -5.27
N LYS A 20 -23.88 10.12 -6.33
CA LYS A 20 -24.81 10.04 -7.48
C LYS A 20 -25.37 8.64 -7.71
N GLU A 21 -24.69 7.60 -7.25
CA GLU A 21 -25.05 6.19 -7.43
C GLU A 21 -25.30 5.51 -6.08
N THR A 22 -26.14 4.48 -6.08
CA THR A 22 -26.40 3.63 -4.91
C THR A 22 -25.93 2.21 -5.18
N VAL A 23 -25.04 1.69 -4.34
CA VAL A 23 -24.58 0.30 -4.39
C VAL A 23 -25.18 -0.44 -3.22
N LYS A 24 -26.21 -1.27 -3.45
CA LYS A 24 -26.96 -1.95 -2.38
C LYS A 24 -26.14 -3.04 -1.69
N ASP A 25 -25.42 -3.86 -2.47
CA ASP A 25 -24.54 -4.92 -1.97
C ASP A 25 -23.14 -4.75 -2.54
N PRO A 26 -22.26 -3.96 -1.88
CA PRO A 26 -20.91 -3.73 -2.36
C PRO A 26 -20.06 -4.99 -2.44
N SER A 27 -20.27 -5.97 -1.55
CA SER A 27 -19.54 -7.24 -1.54
C SER A 27 -19.82 -8.06 -2.81
N ALA A 28 -21.10 -8.25 -3.14
CA ALA A 28 -21.48 -8.97 -4.35
C ALA A 28 -21.05 -8.22 -5.62
N VAL A 29 -21.19 -6.89 -5.63
CA VAL A 29 -20.75 -6.06 -6.76
C VAL A 29 -19.22 -6.14 -6.94
N ALA A 30 -18.44 -6.12 -5.86
CA ALA A 30 -16.98 -6.26 -5.92
C ALA A 30 -16.56 -7.58 -6.57
N LYS A 31 -17.16 -8.71 -6.15
CA LYS A 31 -16.91 -10.03 -6.76
C LYS A 31 -17.21 -10.02 -8.28
N PHE A 32 -18.36 -9.48 -8.66
CA PHE A 32 -18.78 -9.45 -10.04
C PHE A 32 -17.89 -8.55 -10.91
N VAL A 33 -17.64 -7.29 -10.50
CA VAL A 33 -16.88 -6.35 -11.31
C VAL A 33 -15.38 -6.71 -11.38
N SER A 34 -14.87 -7.46 -10.40
CA SER A 34 -13.46 -7.85 -10.34
C SER A 34 -13.12 -9.02 -11.24
N ASP A 35 -14.10 -9.82 -11.67
CA ASP A 35 -13.86 -10.90 -12.62
C ASP A 35 -13.27 -10.35 -13.92
N ARG A 36 -12.07 -10.87 -14.30
CA ARG A 36 -11.33 -10.37 -15.46
C ARG A 36 -11.84 -10.93 -16.81
N HIS A 37 -12.72 -11.92 -16.77
CA HIS A 37 -13.29 -12.57 -17.94
C HIS A 37 -14.76 -12.17 -18.17
N PHE A 38 -15.55 -12.14 -17.11
CA PHE A 38 -17.00 -11.91 -17.18
C PHE A 38 -17.45 -10.59 -16.56
N GLY A 39 -16.57 -9.89 -15.83
CA GLY A 39 -16.79 -8.59 -15.24
C GLY A 39 -16.07 -7.45 -15.98
N ILE A 40 -15.69 -6.42 -15.20
CA ILE A 40 -14.86 -5.31 -15.69
C ILE A 40 -13.37 -5.71 -15.61
N GLY A 41 -13.03 -6.60 -14.69
CA GLY A 41 -11.68 -7.00 -14.35
C GLY A 41 -10.97 -5.93 -13.50
N SER A 42 -10.74 -6.26 -12.21
CA SER A 42 -10.03 -5.36 -11.28
C SER A 42 -9.56 -6.15 -10.05
N ASP A 43 -8.77 -5.49 -9.21
CA ASP A 43 -8.38 -6.03 -7.90
C ASP A 43 -9.47 -5.81 -6.84
N GLY A 44 -10.51 -5.01 -7.18
CA GLY A 44 -11.64 -4.77 -6.29
C GLY A 44 -12.49 -3.56 -6.69
N LEU A 45 -13.33 -3.15 -5.74
CA LEU A 45 -14.27 -2.04 -5.85
C LEU A 45 -13.95 -0.98 -4.80
N ILE A 46 -13.94 0.29 -5.19
CA ILE A 46 -13.82 1.43 -4.28
C ILE A 46 -15.03 2.33 -4.43
N LEU A 47 -15.66 2.67 -3.32
CA LEU A 47 -16.80 3.57 -3.22
C LEU A 47 -16.37 4.92 -2.64
N LEU A 48 -16.68 6.01 -3.36
CA LEU A 48 -16.56 7.38 -2.86
C LEU A 48 -17.87 7.77 -2.21
N CYS A 49 -17.91 7.82 -0.88
CA CYS A 49 -19.12 8.06 -0.10
C CYS A 49 -19.04 9.41 0.66
N LYS A 50 -20.20 9.89 1.14
CA LYS A 50 -20.26 11.02 2.07
C LYS A 50 -19.64 10.62 3.41
N SER A 51 -18.96 11.56 4.06
CA SER A 51 -18.46 11.45 5.43
C SER A 51 -19.07 12.53 6.29
N ASN A 52 -19.20 12.27 7.60
CA ASN A 52 -19.59 13.27 8.59
C ASN A 52 -18.38 13.87 9.33
N ILE A 53 -17.17 13.30 9.12
CA ILE A 53 -15.95 13.63 9.88
C ILE A 53 -14.76 13.97 9.00
N ALA A 54 -14.90 13.84 7.66
CA ALA A 54 -13.89 14.12 6.66
C ALA A 54 -14.54 14.68 5.39
N ASP A 55 -13.76 15.06 4.39
CA ASP A 55 -14.28 15.58 3.12
C ASP A 55 -15.09 14.51 2.39
N LEU A 56 -14.61 13.26 2.43
CA LEU A 56 -15.32 12.11 1.90
C LEU A 56 -14.88 10.83 2.62
N LYS A 57 -15.61 9.74 2.40
CA LYS A 57 -15.33 8.40 2.90
C LYS A 57 -15.00 7.46 1.74
N MET A 58 -13.91 6.75 1.87
CA MET A 58 -13.53 5.64 1.01
C MET A 58 -13.96 4.33 1.66
N ARG A 59 -14.77 3.54 0.96
CA ARG A 59 -15.00 2.13 1.27
C ARG A 59 -14.37 1.28 0.18
N MET A 60 -13.62 0.28 0.57
CA MET A 60 -12.86 -0.56 -0.35
C MET A 60 -13.21 -2.02 -0.16
N PHE A 61 -13.46 -2.73 -1.24
CA PHE A 61 -13.79 -4.15 -1.27
C PHE A 61 -12.81 -4.89 -2.17
N ASN A 62 -12.21 -5.94 -1.66
CA ASN A 62 -11.34 -6.83 -2.42
C ASN A 62 -12.15 -7.63 -3.46
N LYS A 63 -11.45 -8.29 -4.38
CA LYS A 63 -12.07 -9.14 -5.41
C LYS A 63 -12.89 -10.30 -4.85
N ASP A 64 -12.62 -10.75 -3.61
CA ASP A 64 -13.40 -11.76 -2.90
C ASP A 64 -14.63 -11.20 -2.17
N GLY A 65 -14.85 -9.89 -2.25
CA GLY A 65 -15.95 -9.16 -1.62
C GLY A 65 -15.72 -8.78 -0.17
N THR A 66 -14.58 -9.08 0.44
CA THR A 66 -14.24 -8.63 1.79
C THR A 66 -13.96 -7.14 1.81
N GLU A 67 -14.47 -6.41 2.83
CA GLU A 67 -14.16 -5.00 3.00
C GLU A 67 -12.79 -4.84 3.64
N ALA A 68 -11.90 -4.07 3.00
CA ALA A 68 -10.53 -3.84 3.45
C ALA A 68 -10.38 -2.50 4.16
N GLN A 69 -9.39 -2.40 5.04
CA GLN A 69 -9.18 -1.23 5.89
C GLN A 69 -8.73 0.00 5.09
N MET A 70 -7.78 -0.16 4.19
CA MET A 70 -7.21 0.92 3.37
C MET A 70 -6.30 0.35 2.27
N CYS A 71 -6.19 1.07 1.14
CA CYS A 71 -5.19 0.84 0.10
C CYS A 71 -4.50 2.16 -0.26
N GLY A 72 -3.20 2.23 -0.06
CA GLY A 72 -2.41 3.42 -0.38
C GLY A 72 -2.44 3.80 -1.86
N ASN A 73 -2.54 2.83 -2.77
CA ASN A 73 -2.70 3.06 -4.20
C ASN A 73 -4.11 3.58 -4.52
N GLY A 74 -5.13 2.92 -3.97
CA GLY A 74 -6.53 3.26 -4.17
C GLY A 74 -6.90 4.65 -3.67
N ILE A 75 -6.43 5.06 -2.48
CA ILE A 75 -6.80 6.35 -1.89
C ILE A 75 -6.28 7.54 -2.70
N ARG A 76 -5.13 7.41 -3.38
CA ARG A 76 -4.62 8.46 -4.27
C ARG A 76 -5.50 8.64 -5.50
N CYS A 77 -5.98 7.53 -6.09
CA CYS A 77 -6.95 7.56 -7.16
C CYS A 77 -8.28 8.19 -6.70
N VAL A 78 -8.72 7.88 -5.46
CA VAL A 78 -9.92 8.52 -4.86
C VAL A 78 -9.76 10.03 -4.80
N ALA A 79 -8.62 10.54 -4.29
CA ALA A 79 -8.37 11.97 -4.17
C ALA A 79 -8.36 12.67 -5.55
N LYS A 80 -7.68 12.06 -6.55
CA LYS A 80 -7.69 12.57 -7.92
C LYS A 80 -9.11 12.60 -8.49
N LEU A 81 -9.82 11.49 -8.42
CA LEU A 81 -11.18 11.37 -8.95
C LEU A 81 -12.13 12.35 -8.25
N ALA A 82 -12.03 12.51 -6.94
CA ALA A 82 -12.85 13.45 -6.19
C ALA A 82 -12.61 14.90 -6.61
N TYR A 83 -11.36 15.30 -6.88
CA TYR A 83 -11.03 16.60 -7.43
C TYR A 83 -11.63 16.80 -8.85
N GLU A 84 -11.47 15.85 -9.74
CA GLU A 84 -11.98 15.89 -11.10
C GLU A 84 -13.52 15.89 -11.18
N LEU A 85 -14.18 15.31 -10.17
CA LEU A 85 -15.65 15.34 -10.04
C LEU A 85 -16.17 16.62 -9.33
N GLY A 86 -15.29 17.53 -8.92
CA GLY A 86 -15.66 18.73 -8.16
C GLY A 86 -16.18 18.44 -6.74
N LEU A 87 -15.85 17.28 -6.17
CA LEU A 87 -16.17 16.92 -4.78
C LEU A 87 -15.18 17.55 -3.79
N ILE A 88 -13.97 17.85 -4.26
CA ILE A 88 -12.90 18.55 -3.57
C ILE A 88 -12.39 19.65 -4.50
N GLU A 89 -12.27 20.90 -4.01
CA GLU A 89 -11.82 22.04 -4.83
C GLU A 89 -10.48 22.63 -4.36
N ARG A 90 -9.88 22.05 -3.32
CA ARG A 90 -8.63 22.49 -2.70
C ARG A 90 -7.50 21.49 -2.87
N GLU A 91 -6.26 21.94 -2.64
CA GLU A 91 -5.04 21.11 -2.72
C GLU A 91 -4.88 20.11 -1.56
N THR A 92 -5.76 20.14 -0.57
CA THR A 92 -5.73 19.24 0.58
C THR A 92 -7.05 18.49 0.68
N ALA A 93 -7.00 17.23 1.03
CA ALA A 93 -8.17 16.39 1.24
C ALA A 93 -8.02 15.55 2.50
N THR A 94 -9.14 15.33 3.19
CA THR A 94 -9.24 14.34 4.26
C THR A 94 -10.18 13.24 3.82
N ILE A 95 -9.74 11.98 3.97
CA ILE A 95 -10.53 10.81 3.56
C ILE A 95 -10.69 9.88 4.74
N GLU A 96 -11.93 9.64 5.14
CA GLU A 96 -12.29 8.65 6.13
C GLU A 96 -12.10 7.25 5.53
N THR A 97 -11.38 6.38 6.24
CA THR A 97 -11.20 4.96 5.91
C THR A 97 -11.44 4.11 7.16
N LEU A 98 -11.52 2.79 7.03
CA LEU A 98 -11.59 1.89 8.19
C LEU A 98 -10.31 1.92 9.04
N SER A 99 -9.17 2.39 8.49
CA SER A 99 -7.92 2.60 9.23
C SER A 99 -7.75 4.04 9.75
N GLY A 100 -8.85 4.80 9.87
CA GLY A 100 -8.86 6.18 10.32
C GLY A 100 -8.86 7.21 9.18
N ILE A 101 -8.82 8.49 9.57
CA ILE A 101 -8.78 9.60 8.61
C ILE A 101 -7.36 9.72 8.04
N LYS A 102 -7.26 9.81 6.72
CA LYS A 102 -6.02 10.07 6.00
C LYS A 102 -6.01 11.46 5.42
N SER A 103 -4.90 12.19 5.62
CA SER A 103 -4.68 13.50 5.04
C SER A 103 -3.86 13.37 3.77
N LEU A 104 -4.32 14.00 2.70
CA LEU A 104 -3.70 13.96 1.39
C LEU A 104 -3.42 15.39 0.90
N LYS A 105 -2.31 15.55 0.19
CA LYS A 105 -2.00 16.77 -0.54
C LYS A 105 -1.98 16.49 -2.03
N LEU A 106 -2.78 17.24 -2.78
CA LEU A 106 -2.88 17.14 -4.24
C LEU A 106 -1.97 18.20 -4.87
N ASN A 107 -1.04 17.78 -5.71
CA ASN A 107 -0.24 18.69 -6.51
C ASN A 107 -0.95 18.92 -7.85
N ILE A 108 -1.52 20.12 -7.98
CA ILE A 108 -2.38 20.50 -9.11
C ILE A 108 -1.59 21.41 -10.05
N THR A 109 -1.58 21.09 -11.33
CA THR A 109 -1.00 21.92 -12.38
C THR A 109 -1.98 22.04 -13.54
N LYS A 110 -2.31 23.25 -13.94
CA LYS A 110 -3.28 23.54 -15.03
C LYS A 110 -4.63 22.82 -14.82
N GLY A 111 -5.13 22.81 -13.57
CA GLY A 111 -6.41 22.17 -13.21
C GLY A 111 -6.41 20.65 -13.21
N LYS A 112 -5.26 20.00 -13.33
CA LYS A 112 -5.10 18.53 -13.25
C LYS A 112 -4.25 18.13 -12.06
N VAL A 113 -4.65 17.05 -11.40
CA VAL A 113 -3.87 16.45 -10.31
C VAL A 113 -2.76 15.59 -10.92
N ASN A 114 -1.51 16.02 -10.76
CA ASN A 114 -0.33 15.31 -11.29
C ASN A 114 0.29 14.35 -10.28
N ASN A 115 0.07 14.62 -9.01
CA ASN A 115 0.67 13.87 -7.93
C ASN A 115 -0.20 13.98 -6.68
N VAL A 116 -0.23 12.92 -5.87
CA VAL A 116 -0.88 12.91 -4.55
C VAL A 116 0.11 12.41 -3.52
N GLU A 117 0.37 13.24 -2.52
CA GLU A 117 1.11 12.87 -1.32
C GLU A 117 0.11 12.41 -0.24
N VAL A 118 0.41 11.27 0.38
CA VAL A 118 -0.40 10.69 1.47
C VAL A 118 0.41 10.66 2.74
N ASP A 119 -0.13 11.21 3.82
CA ASP A 119 0.41 11.00 5.16
C ASP A 119 0.00 9.60 5.65
N MET A 120 0.98 8.72 5.78
CA MET A 120 0.79 7.34 6.21
C MET A 120 0.80 7.19 7.73
N GLY A 121 1.12 8.26 8.47
CA GLY A 121 1.30 8.27 9.92
C GLY A 121 2.70 7.86 10.34
N GLU A 122 2.86 7.60 11.65
CA GLU A 122 4.15 7.18 12.23
C GLU A 122 4.39 5.68 12.05
N PRO A 123 5.65 5.25 11.82
CA PRO A 123 5.98 3.84 11.83
C PRO A 123 5.88 3.28 13.27
N ILE A 124 5.31 2.12 13.39
CA ILE A 124 5.25 1.38 14.64
C ILE A 124 6.47 0.47 14.73
N LEU A 125 7.31 0.70 15.74
CA LEU A 125 8.56 -0.01 16.01
C LEU A 125 8.54 -0.71 17.37
N ILE A 126 7.35 -1.07 17.85
CA ILE A 126 7.12 -1.72 19.14
C ILE A 126 6.62 -3.14 18.85
N PRO A 127 7.33 -4.19 19.32
CA PRO A 127 7.02 -5.58 18.97
C PRO A 127 5.57 -5.98 19.25
N GLU A 128 5.04 -5.60 20.39
CA GLU A 128 3.67 -5.93 20.82
C GLU A 128 2.61 -5.30 19.91
N LYS A 129 2.96 -4.17 19.25
CA LYS A 129 2.07 -3.47 18.30
C LYS A 129 2.27 -3.90 16.84
N ILE A 130 3.32 -4.71 16.57
CA ILE A 130 3.57 -5.32 15.25
C ILE A 130 3.04 -6.76 15.21
N PRO A 131 2.35 -7.26 16.18
CA PRO A 131 2.13 -8.60 16.72
C PRO A 131 3.29 -9.59 16.40
N ILE A 132 4.43 -9.37 17.09
CA ILE A 132 5.59 -10.27 17.00
C ILE A 132 5.79 -11.00 18.34
N ILE A 133 5.90 -12.33 18.27
CA ILE A 133 6.27 -13.17 19.40
C ILE A 133 7.78 -13.08 19.61
N LYS A 134 8.19 -12.62 20.78
CA LYS A 134 9.60 -12.58 21.18
C LYS A 134 10.12 -13.99 21.50
N ASN A 135 11.17 -14.39 20.84
CA ASN A 135 11.91 -15.63 21.09
C ASN A 135 13.41 -15.43 20.81
N GLU A 136 14.20 -16.48 20.81
CA GLU A 136 15.64 -16.44 20.56
C GLU A 136 16.03 -15.92 19.16
N SER A 137 15.12 -16.01 18.17
CA SER A 137 15.33 -15.50 16.82
C SER A 137 15.06 -13.99 16.69
N VAL A 138 14.42 -13.38 17.71
CA VAL A 138 14.02 -11.96 17.70
C VAL A 138 14.88 -11.16 18.67
N ARG A 139 15.55 -10.13 18.16
CA ARG A 139 16.37 -9.19 18.95
C ARG A 139 15.83 -7.78 18.79
N ILE A 140 15.96 -6.99 19.85
CA ILE A 140 15.62 -5.56 19.83
C ILE A 140 16.92 -4.81 20.08
N GLU A 141 17.35 -4.04 19.06
CA GLU A 141 18.59 -3.25 19.10
C GLU A 141 18.27 -1.83 18.64
N ASP A 142 18.51 -0.82 19.46
CA ASP A 142 18.32 0.61 19.10
C ASP A 142 16.98 0.90 18.41
N LYS A 143 15.87 0.46 18.97
CA LYS A 143 14.52 0.55 18.40
C LYS A 143 14.30 -0.26 17.10
N LYS A 144 15.25 -1.10 16.72
CA LYS A 144 15.11 -2.03 15.60
C LYS A 144 14.67 -3.39 16.10
N ILE A 145 13.62 -3.92 15.51
CA ILE A 145 13.19 -5.29 15.78
C ILE A 145 13.78 -6.15 14.67
N LYS A 146 14.79 -6.91 15.03
CA LYS A 146 15.53 -7.81 14.15
C LYS A 146 15.07 -9.24 14.35
N ALA A 147 14.85 -9.98 13.27
CA ALA A 147 14.57 -11.41 13.30
C ALA A 147 15.50 -12.14 12.33
N LYS A 148 16.17 -13.19 12.81
CA LYS A 148 17.11 -13.98 12.01
C LYS A 148 16.62 -15.39 11.80
N PHE A 149 16.64 -15.83 10.54
CA PHE A 149 16.25 -17.20 10.16
C PHE A 149 17.23 -17.79 9.16
N LYS A 150 17.45 -19.10 9.27
CA LYS A 150 18.20 -19.86 8.30
C LYS A 150 17.29 -20.85 7.59
N ILE A 151 17.08 -20.61 6.30
CA ILE A 151 16.23 -21.45 5.43
C ILE A 151 17.09 -21.99 4.29
N ASN A 152 17.13 -23.31 4.13
CA ASN A 152 17.91 -23.97 3.07
C ASN A 152 19.37 -23.51 2.97
N LYS A 153 20.07 -23.42 4.13
CA LYS A 153 21.46 -22.94 4.28
C LYS A 153 21.67 -21.44 3.99
N LYS A 154 20.64 -20.68 3.57
CA LYS A 154 20.69 -19.22 3.42
C LYS A 154 20.21 -18.55 4.70
N GLU A 155 20.95 -17.54 5.13
CA GLU A 155 20.54 -16.69 6.27
C GLU A 155 19.80 -15.47 5.76
N PHE A 156 18.70 -15.13 6.46
CA PHE A 156 17.90 -13.95 6.23
C PHE A 156 17.78 -13.19 7.54
N GLU A 157 18.07 -11.90 7.50
CA GLU A 157 17.83 -10.98 8.60
C GLU A 157 16.71 -10.04 8.23
N PHE A 158 15.70 -9.95 9.05
CA PHE A 158 14.55 -9.07 8.87
C PHE A 158 14.61 -7.90 9.83
N THR A 159 14.18 -6.74 9.36
CA THR A 159 13.79 -5.61 10.21
C THR A 159 12.27 -5.51 10.15
N CYS A 160 11.61 -5.61 11.31
CA CYS A 160 10.17 -5.63 11.39
C CYS A 160 9.62 -4.23 11.69
N VAL A 161 8.63 -3.81 10.91
CA VAL A 161 7.98 -2.49 10.98
C VAL A 161 6.48 -2.68 10.78
N SER A 162 5.65 -1.82 11.38
CA SER A 162 4.23 -1.75 11.00
C SER A 162 3.86 -0.33 10.57
N ILE A 163 3.07 -0.25 9.51
CA ILE A 163 2.41 0.96 9.00
C ILE A 163 0.88 0.78 9.11
N GLY A 164 0.45 0.20 10.25
CA GLY A 164 -0.93 -0.25 10.45
C GLY A 164 -1.17 -1.72 10.11
N ASN A 165 -0.24 -2.35 9.40
CA ASN A 165 -0.15 -3.79 9.12
C ASN A 165 1.31 -4.25 9.25
N PRO A 166 1.59 -5.52 9.62
CA PRO A 166 2.95 -6.01 9.85
C PRO A 166 3.72 -6.22 8.56
N HIS A 167 5.01 -5.82 8.59
CA HIS A 167 5.98 -5.98 7.52
C HIS A 167 7.30 -6.53 8.05
N ALA A 168 7.87 -7.50 7.34
CA ALA A 168 9.20 -8.07 7.57
C ALA A 168 10.09 -7.76 6.37
N VAL A 169 11.03 -6.83 6.56
CA VAL A 169 11.90 -6.32 5.49
C VAL A 169 13.26 -6.99 5.56
N THR A 170 13.68 -7.64 4.49
CA THR A 170 15.01 -8.24 4.35
C THR A 170 15.78 -7.62 3.19
N PHE A 171 17.08 -7.35 3.42
CA PHE A 171 17.97 -6.77 2.41
C PHE A 171 18.75 -7.86 1.69
N VAL A 172 18.76 -7.80 0.37
CA VAL A 172 19.39 -8.80 -0.51
C VAL A 172 20.36 -8.12 -1.47
N LYS A 173 21.38 -8.85 -1.93
CA LYS A 173 22.38 -8.31 -2.85
C LYS A 173 21.90 -8.20 -4.30
N ASP A 174 20.97 -9.06 -4.69
CA ASP A 174 20.47 -9.18 -6.06
C ASP A 174 19.03 -9.71 -6.00
N LEU A 175 18.10 -8.83 -6.29
CA LEU A 175 16.68 -9.09 -6.19
C LEU A 175 16.18 -10.09 -7.26
N SER A 176 16.88 -10.15 -8.42
CA SER A 176 16.54 -11.06 -9.51
C SER A 176 16.75 -12.54 -9.16
N LYS A 177 17.64 -12.82 -8.18
CA LYS A 177 17.96 -14.18 -7.71
C LYS A 177 17.06 -14.66 -6.57
N ILE A 178 16.06 -13.86 -6.18
CA ILE A 178 15.14 -14.25 -5.12
C ILE A 178 13.94 -15.01 -5.69
N GLU A 179 13.84 -16.27 -5.29
CA GLU A 179 12.69 -17.15 -5.57
C GLU A 179 11.52 -16.76 -4.62
N ILE A 180 10.86 -15.62 -4.89
CA ILE A 180 9.88 -15.05 -3.97
C ILE A 180 8.71 -16.00 -3.69
N ASN A 181 8.26 -16.76 -4.70
CA ASN A 181 7.20 -17.76 -4.56
C ASN A 181 7.59 -18.94 -3.65
N LYS A 182 8.89 -19.14 -3.40
CA LYS A 182 9.41 -20.15 -2.48
C LYS A 182 9.56 -19.59 -1.07
N TYR A 183 10.20 -18.43 -0.95
CA TYR A 183 10.52 -17.85 0.34
C TYR A 183 9.37 -17.07 0.97
N GLY A 184 8.57 -16.38 0.17
CA GLY A 184 7.45 -15.57 0.64
C GLY A 184 6.48 -16.32 1.54
N PRO A 185 5.91 -17.48 1.09
CA PRO A 185 5.01 -18.27 1.93
C PRO A 185 5.63 -18.78 3.23
N ILE A 186 6.94 -19.09 3.21
CA ILE A 186 7.65 -19.56 4.40
C ILE A 186 7.74 -18.43 5.42
N PHE A 187 8.16 -17.23 4.99
CA PHE A 187 8.35 -16.10 5.89
C PHE A 187 7.02 -15.48 6.35
N GLU A 188 6.00 -15.44 5.49
CA GLU A 188 4.65 -15.02 5.86
C GLU A 188 4.11 -15.81 7.07
N ASN A 189 4.39 -17.12 7.11
CA ASN A 189 3.83 -18.07 8.08
C ASN A 189 4.81 -18.45 9.20
N LEU A 190 5.87 -17.66 9.45
CA LEU A 190 6.77 -17.92 10.58
C LEU A 190 6.02 -17.79 11.91
N ASN A 191 6.30 -18.69 12.85
CA ASN A 191 5.64 -18.74 14.16
C ASN A 191 5.80 -17.45 14.98
N ILE A 192 6.79 -16.60 14.65
CA ILE A 192 6.94 -15.29 15.30
C ILE A 192 5.88 -14.27 14.86
N PHE A 193 5.14 -14.53 13.77
CA PHE A 193 4.07 -13.68 13.25
C PHE A 193 2.70 -14.37 13.42
N PRO A 194 2.05 -14.27 14.60
CA PRO A 194 0.78 -14.96 14.86
C PRO A 194 -0.36 -14.51 13.93
N GLU A 195 -0.30 -13.28 13.45
CA GLU A 195 -1.26 -12.72 12.46
C GLU A 195 -0.71 -12.75 11.04
N LYS A 196 0.38 -13.52 10.79
CA LYS A 196 1.15 -13.49 9.53
C LYS A 196 1.74 -12.10 9.25
N THR A 197 2.53 -11.97 8.19
CA THR A 197 3.20 -10.71 7.84
C THR A 197 3.33 -10.56 6.32
N ASN A 198 3.43 -9.31 5.86
CA ASN A 198 3.95 -9.02 4.52
C ASN A 198 5.48 -9.15 4.57
N VAL A 199 6.07 -9.56 3.47
CA VAL A 199 7.52 -9.81 3.37
C VAL A 199 8.10 -9.01 2.21
N GLU A 200 9.00 -8.10 2.51
CA GLU A 200 9.68 -7.26 1.53
C GLU A 200 11.12 -7.75 1.32
N PHE A 201 11.46 -8.03 0.07
CA PHE A 201 12.83 -8.26 -0.38
C PHE A 201 13.33 -6.98 -1.03
N VAL A 202 14.43 -6.43 -0.49
CA VAL A 202 14.93 -5.09 -0.86
C VAL A 202 16.38 -5.17 -1.32
N GLU A 203 16.66 -4.62 -2.49
CA GLU A 203 18.00 -4.37 -3.00
C GLU A 203 18.33 -2.89 -2.87
N ILE A 204 19.45 -2.58 -2.22
CA ILE A 204 19.94 -1.20 -2.10
C ILE A 204 20.70 -0.85 -3.39
N VAL A 205 20.22 0.16 -4.10
CA VAL A 205 20.93 0.72 -5.28
C VAL A 205 21.93 1.78 -4.81
N ASP A 206 21.44 2.74 -4.02
CA ASP A 206 22.23 3.78 -3.36
C ASP A 206 21.48 4.33 -2.13
N LYS A 207 21.93 5.48 -1.59
CA LYS A 207 21.31 6.10 -0.41
C LYS A 207 19.88 6.62 -0.65
N ASP A 208 19.52 6.90 -1.88
CA ASP A 208 18.25 7.53 -2.26
C ASP A 208 17.38 6.63 -3.14
N ASN A 209 17.88 5.45 -3.52
CA ASN A 209 17.19 4.52 -4.43
C ASN A 209 17.29 3.08 -3.95
N ILE A 210 16.14 2.39 -3.92
CA ILE A 210 16.04 0.96 -3.62
C ILE A 210 15.13 0.28 -4.64
N LYS A 211 15.34 -1.04 -4.84
CA LYS A 211 14.39 -1.90 -5.55
C LYS A 211 13.71 -2.82 -4.56
N MET A 212 12.42 -3.08 -4.77
CA MET A 212 11.64 -3.90 -3.85
C MET A 212 10.71 -4.87 -4.60
N ARG A 213 10.67 -6.10 -4.13
CA ARG A 213 9.60 -7.07 -4.42
C ARG A 213 8.92 -7.44 -3.11
N VAL A 214 7.62 -7.67 -3.16
CA VAL A 214 6.80 -7.93 -1.96
C VAL A 214 5.98 -9.20 -2.13
N TRP A 215 5.94 -9.98 -1.06
CA TRP A 215 4.96 -11.04 -0.85
C TRP A 215 3.92 -10.51 0.14
N GLU A 216 2.73 -10.18 -0.34
CA GLU A 216 1.67 -9.67 0.51
C GLU A 216 0.92 -10.78 1.23
N ARG A 217 0.65 -10.56 2.50
CA ARG A 217 -0.07 -11.45 3.40
C ARG A 217 -1.41 -11.90 2.81
N GLY A 218 -1.57 -13.20 2.60
CA GLY A 218 -2.79 -13.79 2.06
C GLY A 218 -3.02 -13.59 0.56
N THR A 219 -2.12 -12.89 -0.14
CA THR A 219 -2.29 -12.57 -1.57
C THR A 219 -1.19 -13.15 -2.44
N GLY A 220 0.05 -13.14 -1.97
CA GLY A 220 1.21 -13.54 -2.74
C GLY A 220 2.00 -12.35 -3.29
N GLU A 221 2.83 -12.58 -4.33
CA GLU A 221 3.57 -11.50 -4.97
C GLU A 221 2.63 -10.55 -5.71
N THR A 222 2.76 -9.25 -5.43
CA THR A 222 1.99 -8.18 -6.08
C THR A 222 2.90 -7.18 -6.79
N LEU A 223 2.34 -6.39 -7.69
CA LEU A 223 3.09 -5.39 -8.45
C LEU A 223 3.53 -4.20 -7.60
N ALA A 224 2.80 -3.89 -6.52
CA ALA A 224 3.10 -2.75 -5.65
C ALA A 224 2.37 -2.85 -4.30
N CYS A 225 3.12 -2.61 -3.22
CA CYS A 225 2.60 -2.46 -1.86
C CYS A 225 3.08 -1.13 -1.26
N GLY A 226 2.16 -0.19 -1.04
CA GLY A 226 2.49 1.15 -0.51
C GLY A 226 3.04 1.10 0.92
N THR A 227 2.40 0.33 1.81
CA THR A 227 2.87 0.15 3.20
C THR A 227 4.18 -0.62 3.26
N GLY A 228 4.39 -1.58 2.35
CA GLY A 228 5.65 -2.30 2.20
C GLY A 228 6.80 -1.37 1.77
N ALA A 229 6.55 -0.46 0.82
CA ALA A 229 7.54 0.56 0.42
C ALA A 229 7.89 1.49 1.58
N CYS A 230 6.90 1.95 2.35
CA CYS A 230 7.11 2.75 3.56
C CYS A 230 7.95 2.01 4.59
N SER A 231 7.63 0.74 4.87
CA SER A 231 8.36 -0.11 5.82
C SER A 231 9.79 -0.36 5.35
N SER A 232 10.01 -0.52 4.04
CA SER A 232 11.34 -0.72 3.45
C SER A 232 12.24 0.50 3.63
N VAL A 233 11.70 1.71 3.45
CA VAL A 233 12.45 2.96 3.68
C VAL A 233 12.77 3.15 5.16
N VAL A 234 11.83 2.90 6.06
CA VAL A 234 12.08 2.94 7.51
C VAL A 234 13.17 1.94 7.90
N ALA A 235 13.05 0.69 7.45
CA ALA A 235 14.05 -0.35 7.70
C ALA A 235 15.42 0.02 7.13
N GLY A 236 15.47 0.57 5.91
CA GLY A 236 16.69 1.03 5.24
C GLY A 236 17.41 2.11 6.06
N TYR A 237 16.67 3.13 6.48
CA TYR A 237 17.21 4.21 7.32
C TYR A 237 17.70 3.70 8.68
N LEU A 238 16.90 2.88 9.37
CA LEU A 238 17.29 2.31 10.66
C LEU A 238 18.57 1.46 10.59
N ASN A 239 18.83 0.82 9.45
CA ASN A 239 20.04 0.05 9.22
C ASN A 239 21.20 0.87 8.61
N ASN A 240 21.05 2.19 8.46
CA ASN A 240 22.01 3.09 7.83
C ASN A 240 22.33 2.73 6.35
N PHE A 241 21.41 2.06 5.66
CA PHE A 241 21.54 1.73 4.25
C PHE A 241 21.08 2.87 3.35
N THR A 242 20.06 3.62 3.76
CA THR A 242 19.44 4.68 2.98
C THR A 242 19.28 5.98 3.76
N ASN A 243 18.97 7.05 3.05
CA ASN A 243 18.48 8.30 3.62
C ASN A 243 16.99 8.17 4.02
N ARG A 244 16.41 9.24 4.58
CA ARG A 244 14.99 9.31 4.97
C ARG A 244 14.04 9.51 3.78
N LYS A 245 14.56 10.01 2.65
CA LYS A 245 13.82 10.23 1.42
C LYS A 245 14.38 9.33 0.34
N VAL A 246 13.55 8.42 -0.15
CA VAL A 246 13.99 7.32 -1.03
C VAL A 246 12.97 7.10 -2.13
N ASN A 247 13.46 6.87 -3.33
CA ASN A 247 12.69 6.36 -4.45
C ASN A 247 12.71 4.83 -4.41
N VAL A 248 11.53 4.22 -4.36
CA VAL A 248 11.34 2.76 -4.31
C VAL A 248 10.88 2.30 -5.68
N GLU A 249 11.71 1.54 -6.39
CA GLU A 249 11.38 0.86 -7.64
C GLU A 249 10.65 -0.45 -7.30
N LEU A 250 9.41 -0.56 -7.76
CA LEU A 250 8.51 -1.70 -7.62
C LEU A 250 8.27 -2.32 -8.99
N LEU A 251 7.75 -3.56 -9.06
CA LEU A 251 7.37 -4.17 -10.34
C LEU A 251 6.36 -3.32 -11.13
N GLY A 252 5.45 -2.63 -10.42
CA GLY A 252 4.41 -1.79 -11.03
C GLY A 252 4.86 -0.35 -11.33
N GLY A 253 6.02 0.10 -10.87
CA GLY A 253 6.54 1.45 -11.08
C GLY A 253 7.20 2.05 -9.83
N ASN A 254 7.55 3.33 -9.89
CA ASN A 254 8.30 4.03 -8.85
C ASN A 254 7.38 4.72 -7.83
N LEU A 255 7.81 4.72 -6.57
CA LEU A 255 7.12 5.33 -5.46
C LEU A 255 8.11 6.13 -4.60
N GLY A 256 7.92 7.45 -4.48
CA GLY A 256 8.67 8.27 -3.55
C GLY A 256 8.17 8.08 -2.12
N VAL A 257 9.06 7.82 -1.17
CA VAL A 257 8.74 7.71 0.25
C VAL A 257 9.68 8.59 1.05
N GLU A 258 9.14 9.33 2.02
CA GLU A 258 9.93 10.21 2.88
C GLU A 258 9.49 10.04 4.34
N TRP A 259 10.40 9.65 5.22
CA TRP A 259 10.21 9.64 6.67
C TRP A 259 10.70 10.96 7.26
N ARG A 260 9.79 11.91 7.46
CA ARG A 260 10.11 13.29 7.85
C ARG A 260 10.49 13.43 9.33
N SER A 261 11.00 14.62 9.68
CA SER A 261 11.42 14.97 11.04
C SER A 261 10.28 14.99 12.07
N ASN A 262 9.04 15.16 11.62
CA ASN A 262 7.83 15.04 12.46
C ASN A 262 7.46 13.57 12.77
N ASN A 263 8.31 12.63 12.42
CA ASN A 263 8.16 11.19 12.58
C ASN A 263 7.07 10.54 11.69
N HIS A 264 6.39 11.31 10.82
CA HIS A 264 5.42 10.76 9.86
C HIS A 264 6.11 10.32 8.58
N ILE A 265 5.53 9.30 7.95
CA ILE A 265 5.94 8.80 6.64
C ILE A 265 4.99 9.40 5.60
N TYR A 266 5.56 9.97 4.57
CA TYR A 266 4.85 10.50 3.42
C TYR A 266 5.14 9.69 2.18
N MET A 267 4.08 9.26 1.53
CA MET A 267 4.14 8.48 0.30
C MET A 267 3.67 9.34 -0.86
N ASN A 268 4.49 9.40 -1.89
CA ASN A 268 4.31 10.28 -3.03
C ASN A 268 4.37 9.49 -4.32
N LEU A 269 3.35 9.57 -5.15
CA LEU A 269 3.32 8.93 -6.47
C LEU A 269 2.97 9.94 -7.54
N SER A 270 3.80 10.00 -8.58
CA SER A 270 3.43 10.66 -9.82
C SER A 270 2.24 9.95 -10.45
N LEU A 271 1.16 10.69 -10.71
CA LEU A 271 -0.08 10.17 -11.33
C LEU A 271 0.02 9.99 -12.86
N ILE A 272 1.23 10.09 -13.43
CA ILE A 272 1.47 9.87 -14.87
C ILE A 272 1.02 8.46 -15.30
N HIS A 273 0.90 7.53 -14.35
CA HIS A 273 0.48 6.14 -14.58
C HIS A 273 -0.97 5.85 -14.20
N ILE A 274 -1.80 6.84 -13.91
CA ILE A 274 -3.24 6.63 -13.72
C ILE A 274 -3.90 6.72 -15.08
N SER A 275 -4.18 5.56 -15.68
CA SER A 275 -4.96 5.50 -16.91
C SER A 275 -6.46 5.62 -16.61
N GLU A 276 -7.15 6.45 -17.37
CA GLU A 276 -8.60 6.55 -17.34
C GLU A 276 -9.19 5.91 -18.60
N PRO A 277 -10.07 4.92 -18.49
CA PRO A 277 -11.22 4.86 -19.33
C PRO A 277 -12.50 4.99 -18.51
N THR A 278 -13.22 6.09 -18.70
CA THR A 278 -14.61 6.14 -18.26
C THR A 278 -15.43 5.27 -19.21
N ARG A 279 -15.93 4.13 -18.72
CA ARG A 279 -16.91 3.33 -19.45
C ARG A 279 -18.21 3.30 -18.67
N HIS A 280 -19.32 3.50 -19.39
CA HIS A 280 -20.65 3.30 -18.85
C HIS A 280 -21.06 1.86 -19.15
N LEU A 281 -21.15 1.02 -18.13
CA LEU A 281 -21.84 -0.26 -18.23
C LEU A 281 -23.20 -0.14 -17.54
N ARG A 282 -24.27 -0.50 -18.27
CA ARG A 282 -25.56 -0.81 -17.65
C ARG A 282 -25.45 -2.25 -17.14
N ILE A 283 -25.51 -2.44 -15.83
CA ILE A 283 -25.73 -3.70 -15.17
C ILE A 283 -27.20 -3.75 -14.78
#